data_9ec29054a57adf2fa639f4edb7cf7d6f
#
_entry.id   9ec29054a57adf2fa639f4edb7cf7d6f
#
_cell.length_a   1.000
_cell.length_b   1.000
_cell.length_c   1.000
_cell.angle_alpha   90.00
_cell.angle_beta   90.00
_cell.angle_gamma   90.00
#
_symmetry.space_group_name_H-M   'P 1'
#
loop_
_entity.id
_entity.type
_entity.pdbx_description
1 polymer ?
#
loop_
_entity_poly.entity_id
_entity_poly.type
_entity_poly.pdbx_seq_one_letter_code
_entity_poly.pdbx_strand_id
1 'polypeptide(L)'
;MMFTTSCAGCNQPGDVLCRRCRFSLASAKAQVGDGGVLAPLRFEGVAREVVHGLKYRNRRAVAKVLAALMVRRLHVGRVDVVTWAPTSASRSRTRGYDQAELLARAVAHELGVPCRRLLYRSHGPSQTGHTRAERLNAPQFRARPVSPHLRVLLVDDVVTTGATLCAARDALLGAGIAEVVCVAAAATPDRASSTAAVRSGWASSLARAS
;
A
#
# COMPACT_ATOMS: atom_id res chain seq x y z
N MET A 1 -31.96 -3.32 -16.78
CA MET A 1 -31.67 -3.19 -15.34
C MET A 1 -30.58 -2.14 -15.18
N MET A 2 -30.89 -0.97 -14.62
CA MET A 2 -29.88 0.03 -14.25
C MET A 2 -29.11 -0.52 -13.05
N PHE A 3 -27.82 -0.81 -13.22
CA PHE A 3 -26.95 -1.13 -12.10
C PHE A 3 -26.75 0.14 -11.27
N THR A 4 -27.53 0.29 -10.21
CA THR A 4 -27.36 1.41 -9.29
C THR A 4 -26.04 1.25 -8.56
N THR A 5 -25.11 2.18 -8.79
CA THR A 5 -23.88 2.28 -8.03
C THR A 5 -24.21 2.46 -6.56
N SER A 6 -23.45 1.83 -5.66
CA SER A 6 -23.62 2.01 -4.22
C SER A 6 -22.32 2.42 -3.54
N CYS A 7 -22.43 3.16 -2.45
CA CYS A 7 -21.31 3.67 -1.68
C CYS A 7 -20.46 2.53 -1.11
N ALA A 8 -19.15 2.57 -1.34
CA ALA A 8 -18.22 1.56 -0.84
C ALA A 8 -18.09 1.54 0.69
N GLY A 9 -18.41 2.65 1.37
CA GLY A 9 -18.34 2.75 2.83
C GLY A 9 -19.62 2.33 3.55
N CYS A 10 -20.79 2.79 3.10
CA CYS A 10 -22.06 2.57 3.81
C CYS A 10 -23.13 1.82 2.99
N ASN A 11 -22.81 1.41 1.77
CA ASN A 11 -23.67 0.68 0.85
C ASN A 11 -24.94 1.40 0.39
N GLN A 12 -25.12 2.68 0.71
CA GLN A 12 -26.24 3.49 0.21
C GLN A 12 -26.19 3.62 -1.31
N PRO A 13 -27.34 3.55 -2.02
CA PRO A 13 -27.40 3.80 -3.46
C PRO A 13 -26.87 5.19 -3.83
N GLY A 14 -26.24 5.34 -5.00
CA GLY A 14 -25.71 6.60 -5.50
C GLY A 14 -24.22 6.55 -5.80
N ASP A 15 -23.44 7.49 -5.24
CA ASP A 15 -22.02 7.62 -5.53
C ASP A 15 -21.18 6.41 -5.11
N VAL A 16 -20.04 6.18 -5.80
CA VAL A 16 -19.01 5.19 -5.41
C VAL A 16 -18.55 5.40 -3.97
N LEU A 17 -18.51 6.65 -3.52
CA LEU A 17 -18.28 7.03 -2.13
C LEU A 17 -19.08 8.29 -1.81
N CYS A 18 -20.13 8.17 -0.99
CA CYS A 18 -21.01 9.27 -0.64
C CYS A 18 -20.29 10.35 0.20
N ARG A 19 -20.87 11.57 0.24
CA ARG A 19 -20.30 12.73 0.96
C ARG A 19 -19.94 12.42 2.42
N ARG A 20 -20.82 11.73 3.16
CA ARG A 20 -20.59 11.33 4.56
C ARG A 20 -19.36 10.45 4.71
N CYS A 21 -19.23 9.41 3.87
CA CYS A 21 -18.09 8.49 3.91
C CYS A 21 -16.80 9.19 3.44
N ARG A 22 -16.86 10.08 2.45
CA ARG A 22 -15.70 10.92 2.04
C ARG A 22 -15.21 11.78 3.20
N PHE A 23 -16.11 12.43 3.92
CA PHE A 23 -15.78 13.25 5.07
C PHE A 23 -15.14 12.41 6.19
N SER A 24 -15.71 11.23 6.50
CA SER A 24 -15.14 10.30 7.48
C SER A 24 -13.69 9.90 7.13
N LEU A 25 -13.42 9.55 5.87
CA LEU A 25 -12.06 9.25 5.43
C LEU A 25 -11.16 10.48 5.46
N ALA A 26 -11.70 11.65 5.11
CA ALA A 26 -10.94 12.90 5.09
C ALA A 26 -10.54 13.36 6.50
N SER A 27 -11.30 13.05 7.53
CA SER A 27 -11.04 13.41 8.92
C SER A 27 -10.12 12.42 9.66
N ALA A 28 -9.84 11.25 9.07
CA ALA A 28 -8.97 10.26 9.69
C ALA A 28 -7.52 10.76 9.78
N LYS A 29 -6.77 10.38 10.81
CA LYS A 29 -5.34 10.72 10.95
C LYS A 29 -4.48 9.73 10.18
N ALA A 30 -3.43 10.22 9.53
CA ALA A 30 -2.40 9.36 8.94
C ALA A 30 -1.67 8.58 10.04
N GLN A 31 -1.20 7.38 9.70
CA GLN A 31 -0.56 6.44 10.62
C GLN A 31 0.78 5.98 10.03
N VAL A 32 1.67 5.56 10.92
CA VAL A 32 2.83 4.75 10.55
C VAL A 32 2.53 3.34 11.04
N GLY A 33 2.40 2.40 10.13
CA GLY A 33 2.23 0.98 10.45
C GLY A 33 3.56 0.29 10.68
N ASP A 34 3.50 -0.99 11.03
CA ASP A 34 4.68 -1.82 11.24
C ASP A 34 5.66 -1.76 10.06
N GLY A 35 6.95 -1.82 10.34
CA GLY A 35 8.01 -1.71 9.33
C GLY A 35 8.18 -0.31 8.73
N GLY A 36 7.61 0.75 9.35
CA GLY A 36 7.72 2.13 8.88
C GLY A 36 6.83 2.42 7.65
N VAL A 37 5.79 1.62 7.43
CA VAL A 37 4.86 1.80 6.31
C VAL A 37 3.93 2.97 6.58
N LEU A 38 3.89 3.94 5.66
CA LEU A 38 2.99 5.08 5.76
C LEU A 38 1.58 4.71 5.30
N ALA A 39 0.56 5.06 6.09
CA ALA A 39 -0.85 4.84 5.74
C ALA A 39 -1.71 6.06 6.10
N PRO A 40 -2.54 6.57 5.16
CA PRO A 40 -3.41 7.71 5.42
C PRO A 40 -4.59 7.38 6.33
N LEU A 41 -4.91 6.10 6.51
CA LEU A 41 -6.12 5.62 7.19
C LEU A 41 -5.80 4.54 8.22
N ARG A 42 -6.59 4.52 9.31
CA ARG A 42 -6.71 3.34 10.18
C ARG A 42 -7.65 2.33 9.53
N PHE A 43 -7.30 1.04 9.55
CA PHE A 43 -8.13 -0.04 9.00
C PHE A 43 -9.30 -0.37 9.93
N GLU A 44 -10.21 0.60 10.09
CA GLU A 44 -11.41 0.49 10.92
C GLU A 44 -12.57 1.29 10.33
N GLY A 45 -13.80 1.03 10.77
CA GLY A 45 -14.99 1.77 10.37
C GLY A 45 -15.14 1.90 8.85
N VAL A 46 -15.36 3.12 8.36
CA VAL A 46 -15.54 3.41 6.92
C VAL A 46 -14.34 3.01 6.09
N ALA A 47 -13.11 3.20 6.58
CA ALA A 47 -11.90 2.83 5.86
C ALA A 47 -11.82 1.33 5.62
N ARG A 48 -12.17 0.51 6.63
CA ARG A 48 -12.25 -0.95 6.50
C ARG A 48 -13.26 -1.36 5.42
N GLU A 49 -14.48 -0.80 5.44
CA GLU A 49 -15.52 -1.11 4.46
C GLU A 49 -15.11 -0.73 3.03
N VAL A 50 -14.46 0.41 2.86
CA VAL A 50 -13.96 0.89 1.56
C VAL A 50 -12.89 -0.04 1.00
N VAL A 51 -11.91 -0.43 1.81
CA VAL A 51 -10.87 -1.39 1.40
C VAL A 51 -11.45 -2.80 1.19
N HIS A 52 -12.41 -3.23 1.98
CA HIS A 52 -13.18 -4.46 1.73
C HIS A 52 -13.93 -4.40 0.40
N GLY A 53 -14.55 -3.26 0.10
CA GLY A 53 -15.19 -3.02 -1.19
C GLY A 53 -14.23 -3.22 -2.37
N LEU A 54 -13.01 -2.70 -2.25
CA LEU A 54 -11.95 -2.91 -3.24
C LEU A 54 -11.56 -4.39 -3.35
N LYS A 55 -11.48 -5.14 -2.24
CA LYS A 55 -11.05 -6.54 -2.23
C LYS A 55 -12.11 -7.54 -2.69
N TYR A 56 -13.36 -7.34 -2.31
CA TYR A 56 -14.38 -8.38 -2.38
C TYR A 56 -15.66 -8.00 -3.12
N ARG A 57 -15.94 -6.71 -3.29
CA ARG A 57 -17.17 -6.21 -3.91
C ARG A 57 -16.96 -5.63 -5.31
N ASN A 58 -15.80 -5.89 -5.93
CA ASN A 58 -15.43 -5.39 -7.26
C ASN A 58 -15.60 -3.87 -7.46
N ARG A 59 -15.44 -3.09 -6.39
CA ARG A 59 -15.60 -1.62 -6.44
C ARG A 59 -14.30 -0.92 -6.84
N ARG A 60 -13.81 -1.24 -8.03
CA ARG A 60 -12.51 -0.75 -8.55
C ARG A 60 -12.41 0.77 -8.58
N ALA A 61 -13.53 1.47 -8.81
CA ALA A 61 -13.54 2.93 -8.87
C ALA A 61 -13.09 3.60 -7.55
N VAL A 62 -13.17 2.89 -6.42
CA VAL A 62 -12.71 3.38 -5.13
C VAL A 62 -11.19 3.54 -5.07
N ALA A 63 -10.44 2.81 -5.92
CA ALA A 63 -8.98 2.93 -5.97
C ALA A 63 -8.51 4.37 -6.23
N LYS A 64 -9.21 5.12 -7.09
CA LYS A 64 -8.90 6.52 -7.38
C LYS A 64 -9.06 7.41 -6.12
N VAL A 65 -10.12 7.18 -5.34
CA VAL A 65 -10.36 7.94 -4.11
C VAL A 65 -9.28 7.65 -3.06
N LEU A 66 -8.93 6.38 -2.88
CA LEU A 66 -7.85 5.97 -1.97
C LEU A 66 -6.50 6.52 -2.42
N ALA A 67 -6.18 6.45 -3.71
CA ALA A 67 -4.95 7.00 -4.27
C ALA A 67 -4.81 8.51 -4.02
N ALA A 68 -5.86 9.28 -4.28
CA ALA A 68 -5.87 10.71 -4.01
C ALA A 68 -5.64 11.02 -2.52
N LEU A 69 -6.22 10.23 -1.60
CA LEU A 69 -5.97 10.35 -0.16
C LEU A 69 -4.51 10.00 0.19
N MET A 70 -3.95 8.94 -0.39
CA MET A 70 -2.56 8.54 -0.17
C MET A 70 -1.60 9.65 -0.60
N VAL A 71 -1.73 10.15 -1.81
CA VAL A 71 -0.83 11.19 -2.35
C VAL A 71 -0.92 12.49 -1.55
N ARG A 72 -2.14 12.94 -1.21
CA ARG A 72 -2.33 14.19 -0.46
C ARG A 72 -1.82 14.15 0.98
N ARG A 73 -1.81 12.98 1.62
CA ARG A 73 -1.54 12.87 3.05
C ARG A 73 -0.17 12.33 3.41
N LEU A 74 0.43 11.55 2.53
CA LEU A 74 1.66 10.84 2.88
C LEU A 74 2.94 11.60 2.54
N HIS A 75 2.85 12.68 1.76
CA HIS A 75 4.01 13.54 1.43
C HIS A 75 5.26 12.72 1.07
N VAL A 76 5.10 11.76 0.15
CA VAL A 76 6.14 10.76 -0.19
C VAL A 76 7.40 11.36 -0.87
N GLY A 77 7.42 12.67 -1.08
CA GLY A 77 8.51 13.35 -1.76
C GLY A 77 8.61 13.01 -3.25
N ARG A 78 9.78 13.20 -3.85
CA ARG A 78 10.02 12.82 -5.25
C ARG A 78 9.92 11.29 -5.38
N VAL A 79 9.25 10.83 -6.43
CA VAL A 79 9.10 9.43 -6.81
C VAL A 79 9.37 9.32 -8.31
N ASP A 80 10.18 8.35 -8.73
CA ASP A 80 10.48 8.12 -10.14
C ASP A 80 9.62 7.01 -10.74
N VAL A 81 9.17 6.04 -9.92
CA VAL A 81 8.32 4.92 -10.35
C VAL A 81 7.51 4.37 -9.19
N VAL A 82 6.27 3.98 -9.47
CA VAL A 82 5.40 3.26 -8.54
C VAL A 82 5.39 1.77 -8.90
N THR A 83 5.46 0.93 -7.88
CA THR A 83 5.29 -0.52 -7.96
C THR A 83 4.37 -1.01 -6.85
N TRP A 84 4.05 -2.29 -6.82
CA TRP A 84 3.18 -2.89 -5.79
C TRP A 84 3.73 -4.22 -5.30
N ALA A 85 3.29 -4.63 -4.11
CA ALA A 85 3.53 -5.96 -3.58
C ALA A 85 2.51 -6.95 -4.19
N PRO A 86 2.90 -7.83 -5.15
CA PRO A 86 1.94 -8.70 -5.84
C PRO A 86 1.23 -9.64 -4.87
N THR A 87 -0.09 -9.76 -5.00
CA THR A 87 -0.86 -10.77 -4.27
C THR A 87 -0.56 -12.17 -4.79
N SER A 88 -0.95 -13.23 -4.05
CA SER A 88 -0.76 -14.60 -4.53
C SER A 88 -1.61 -14.88 -5.78
N ALA A 89 -1.10 -15.73 -6.68
CA ALA A 89 -1.81 -16.08 -7.91
C ALA A 89 -3.20 -16.69 -7.66
N SER A 90 -3.38 -17.45 -6.55
CA SER A 90 -4.69 -17.97 -6.16
C SER A 90 -5.68 -16.84 -5.81
N ARG A 91 -5.26 -15.87 -4.98
CA ARG A 91 -6.10 -14.72 -4.62
C ARG A 91 -6.42 -13.83 -5.83
N SER A 92 -5.43 -13.61 -6.71
CA SER A 92 -5.65 -12.84 -7.94
C SER A 92 -6.64 -13.52 -8.87
N ARG A 93 -6.56 -14.86 -9.02
CA ARG A 93 -7.54 -15.63 -9.82
C ARG A 93 -8.94 -15.56 -9.22
N THR A 94 -9.10 -15.75 -7.92
CA THR A 94 -10.40 -15.70 -7.24
C THR A 94 -11.07 -14.33 -7.36
N ARG A 95 -10.29 -13.23 -7.35
CA ARG A 95 -10.81 -11.86 -7.40
C ARG A 95 -10.86 -11.27 -8.81
N GLY A 96 -10.19 -11.92 -9.78
CA GLY A 96 -10.07 -11.44 -11.16
C GLY A 96 -9.11 -10.26 -11.35
N TYR A 97 -8.46 -9.76 -10.29
CA TYR A 97 -7.48 -8.67 -10.33
C TYR A 97 -6.62 -8.61 -9.05
N ASP A 98 -5.50 -7.89 -9.14
CA ASP A 98 -4.63 -7.56 -8.01
C ASP A 98 -5.01 -6.16 -7.48
N GLN A 99 -5.41 -6.08 -6.20
CA GLN A 99 -5.85 -4.83 -5.59
C GLN A 99 -4.70 -3.85 -5.40
N ALA A 100 -3.53 -4.35 -5.03
CA ALA A 100 -2.34 -3.53 -4.87
C ALA A 100 -1.89 -2.96 -6.23
N GLU A 101 -1.99 -3.73 -7.33
CA GLU A 101 -1.75 -3.22 -8.68
C GLU A 101 -2.73 -2.11 -9.07
N LEU A 102 -4.03 -2.33 -8.84
CA LEU A 102 -5.06 -1.33 -9.16
C LEU A 102 -4.83 -0.02 -8.40
N LEU A 103 -4.48 -0.13 -7.12
CA LEU A 103 -4.17 1.02 -6.28
C LEU A 103 -2.88 1.71 -6.72
N ALA A 104 -1.81 0.95 -7.02
CA ALA A 104 -0.54 1.49 -7.49
C ALA A 104 -0.67 2.26 -8.81
N ARG A 105 -1.47 1.74 -9.76
CA ARG A 105 -1.78 2.44 -11.01
C ARG A 105 -2.50 3.76 -10.77
N ALA A 106 -3.44 3.79 -9.82
CA ALA A 106 -4.14 5.01 -9.46
C ALA A 106 -3.22 6.02 -8.76
N VAL A 107 -2.34 5.56 -7.85
CA VAL A 107 -1.33 6.41 -7.19
C VAL A 107 -0.33 6.97 -8.21
N ALA A 108 0.16 6.15 -9.12
CA ALA A 108 1.07 6.58 -10.19
C ALA A 108 0.45 7.67 -11.08
N HIS A 109 -0.83 7.51 -11.42
CA HIS A 109 -1.58 8.51 -12.18
C HIS A 109 -1.71 9.84 -11.41
N GLU A 110 -2.02 9.80 -10.10
CA GLU A 110 -2.10 11.01 -9.26
C GLU A 110 -0.75 11.72 -9.11
N LEU A 111 0.37 10.97 -9.13
CA LEU A 111 1.74 11.50 -9.05
C LEU A 111 2.31 11.91 -10.41
N GLY A 112 1.69 11.55 -11.52
CA GLY A 112 2.21 11.80 -12.87
C GLY A 112 3.47 10.98 -13.21
N VAL A 113 3.66 9.80 -12.59
CA VAL A 113 4.84 8.95 -12.79
C VAL A 113 4.47 7.57 -13.33
N PRO A 114 5.41 6.81 -13.95
CA PRO A 114 5.11 5.48 -14.46
C PRO A 114 4.79 4.49 -13.33
N CYS A 115 3.83 3.58 -13.59
CA CYS A 115 3.58 2.39 -12.78
C CYS A 115 4.19 1.17 -13.49
N ARG A 116 5.12 0.48 -12.84
CA ARG A 116 5.82 -0.68 -13.41
C ARG A 116 5.78 -1.88 -12.47
N ARG A 117 5.61 -3.07 -13.03
CA ARG A 117 5.74 -4.31 -12.26
C ARG A 117 7.21 -4.62 -12.06
N LEU A 118 7.73 -4.32 -10.88
CA LEU A 118 9.12 -4.57 -10.50
C LEU A 118 9.27 -5.84 -9.67
N LEU A 119 8.19 -6.37 -9.12
CA LEU A 119 8.17 -7.51 -8.22
C LEU A 119 7.35 -8.68 -8.77
N TYR A 120 7.85 -9.88 -8.53
CA TYR A 120 7.18 -11.16 -8.75
C TYR A 120 7.16 -11.94 -7.46
N ARG A 121 6.00 -12.47 -7.09
CA ARG A 121 5.90 -13.37 -5.95
C ARG A 121 6.45 -14.72 -6.32
N SER A 122 7.46 -15.20 -5.59
CA SER A 122 8.03 -16.53 -5.78
C SER A 122 7.35 -17.56 -4.88
N HIS A 123 7.31 -18.80 -5.36
CA HIS A 123 6.89 -19.96 -4.59
C HIS A 123 8.16 -20.76 -4.31
N GLY A 124 8.67 -20.75 -3.10
CA GLY A 124 9.86 -21.51 -2.76
C GLY A 124 10.48 -21.12 -1.40
N PRO A 125 11.36 -21.95 -0.83
CA PRO A 125 12.01 -21.68 0.44
C PRO A 125 12.96 -20.48 0.33
N SER A 126 12.90 -19.57 1.31
CA SER A 126 13.77 -18.39 1.40
C SER A 126 15.19 -18.80 1.80
N GLN A 127 16.18 -18.25 1.11
CA GLN A 127 17.57 -18.24 1.59
C GLN A 127 17.83 -16.91 2.28
N THR A 128 18.21 -16.97 3.55
CA THR A 128 18.82 -15.96 4.44
C THR A 128 17.96 -15.28 5.51
N GLY A 129 18.38 -15.42 6.75
CA GLY A 129 18.29 -14.40 7.82
C GLY A 129 17.16 -14.48 8.84
N HIS A 130 16.04 -15.13 8.59
CA HIS A 130 14.90 -15.20 9.53
C HIS A 130 14.77 -16.55 10.25
N THR A 131 14.08 -16.59 11.40
CA THR A 131 13.79 -17.85 12.10
C THR A 131 12.96 -18.79 11.23
N ARG A 132 13.04 -20.10 11.48
CA ARG A 132 12.36 -21.12 10.69
C ARG A 132 10.84 -20.93 10.61
N ALA A 133 10.22 -20.44 11.68
CA ALA A 133 8.76 -20.18 11.74
C ALA A 133 8.35 -18.93 10.93
N GLU A 134 9.15 -17.87 10.93
CA GLU A 134 8.90 -16.64 10.15
C GLU A 134 9.10 -16.88 8.65
N ARG A 135 10.06 -17.76 8.27
CA ARG A 135 10.32 -18.14 6.87
C ARG A 135 9.17 -18.91 6.23
N LEU A 136 8.41 -19.69 7.00
CA LEU A 136 7.30 -20.48 6.48
C LEU A 136 6.06 -19.64 6.11
N ASN A 137 5.92 -18.44 6.69
CA ASN A 137 4.72 -17.60 6.54
C ASN A 137 4.95 -16.28 5.80
N ALA A 138 6.18 -15.82 5.62
CA ALA A 138 6.47 -14.57 4.92
C ALA A 138 6.38 -14.77 3.39
N PRO A 139 5.71 -13.87 2.66
CA PRO A 139 5.70 -13.91 1.20
C PRO A 139 7.10 -13.61 0.66
N GLN A 140 7.50 -14.36 -0.36
CA GLN A 140 8.79 -14.18 -1.01
C GLN A 140 8.62 -13.45 -2.33
N PHE A 141 9.55 -12.53 -2.62
CA PHE A 141 9.54 -11.75 -3.84
C PHE A 141 10.89 -11.83 -4.55
N ARG A 142 10.83 -11.73 -5.89
CA ARG A 142 11.97 -11.47 -6.76
C ARG A 142 11.75 -10.13 -7.43
N ALA A 143 12.76 -9.26 -7.41
CA ALA A 143 12.73 -7.99 -8.12
C ALA A 143 13.31 -8.14 -9.53
N ARG A 144 12.77 -7.35 -10.48
CA ARG A 144 13.42 -7.15 -11.78
C ARG A 144 14.63 -6.24 -11.61
N PRO A 145 15.71 -6.46 -12.36
CA PRO A 145 16.78 -5.48 -12.46
C PRO A 145 16.23 -4.16 -13.00
N VAL A 146 16.56 -3.06 -12.35
CA VAL A 146 16.22 -1.69 -12.75
C VAL A 146 17.38 -0.77 -12.41
N SER A 147 17.34 0.47 -12.91
CA SER A 147 18.36 1.46 -12.57
C SER A 147 18.45 1.67 -11.05
N PRO A 148 19.65 1.62 -10.46
CA PRO A 148 19.83 1.77 -9.01
C PRO A 148 19.48 3.17 -8.49
N HIS A 149 19.46 4.19 -9.35
CA HIS A 149 19.19 5.57 -8.96
C HIS A 149 17.70 5.91 -8.84
N LEU A 150 16.80 4.93 -9.11
CA LEU A 150 15.36 5.15 -9.03
C LEU A 150 14.90 5.20 -7.58
N ARG A 151 14.06 6.19 -7.29
CA ARG A 151 13.29 6.27 -6.06
C ARG A 151 11.93 5.61 -6.27
N VAL A 152 11.74 4.46 -5.62
CA VAL A 152 10.59 3.57 -5.83
C VAL A 152 9.55 3.78 -4.75
N LEU A 153 8.29 4.01 -5.14
CA LEU A 153 7.15 3.94 -4.24
C LEU A 153 6.53 2.54 -4.33
N LEU A 154 6.60 1.79 -3.23
CA LEU A 154 6.02 0.46 -3.09
C LEU A 154 4.65 0.55 -2.41
N VAL A 155 3.60 0.10 -3.10
CA VAL A 155 2.20 0.24 -2.71
C VAL A 155 1.58 -1.11 -2.31
N ASP A 156 0.79 -1.10 -1.22
CA ASP A 156 -0.11 -2.19 -0.85
C ASP A 156 -1.48 -1.63 -0.41
N ASP A 157 -2.47 -2.49 -0.21
CA ASP A 157 -3.82 -2.07 0.20
C ASP A 157 -3.93 -1.91 1.73
N VAL A 158 -3.40 -2.85 2.52
CA VAL A 158 -3.44 -2.82 3.99
C VAL A 158 -2.15 -3.35 4.58
N VAL A 159 -1.56 -2.60 5.48
CA VAL A 159 -0.49 -3.09 6.33
C VAL A 159 -1.07 -3.60 7.66
N THR A 160 -0.71 -4.84 8.01
CA THR A 160 -1.01 -5.46 9.30
C THR A 160 0.27 -5.60 10.13
N THR A 161 1.08 -6.60 9.85
CA THR A 161 2.40 -6.82 10.45
C THR A 161 3.54 -6.22 9.63
N GLY A 162 3.28 -5.61 8.49
CA GLY A 162 4.30 -5.10 7.58
C GLY A 162 5.09 -6.18 6.82
N ALA A 163 4.96 -7.46 7.16
CA ALA A 163 5.79 -8.55 6.61
C ALA A 163 5.81 -8.60 5.08
N THR A 164 4.68 -8.33 4.42
CA THR A 164 4.59 -8.30 2.96
C THR A 164 5.41 -7.16 2.37
N LEU A 165 5.23 -5.95 2.88
CA LEU A 165 5.94 -4.77 2.38
C LEU A 165 7.42 -4.79 2.74
N CYS A 166 7.80 -5.30 3.93
CA CYS A 166 9.19 -5.49 4.30
C CYS A 166 9.88 -6.48 3.35
N ALA A 167 9.32 -7.66 3.12
CA ALA A 167 9.89 -8.65 2.19
C ALA A 167 9.97 -8.14 0.74
N ALA A 168 8.97 -7.38 0.30
CA ALA A 168 8.95 -6.78 -1.03
C ALA A 168 10.00 -5.66 -1.17
N ARG A 169 10.15 -4.81 -0.14
CA ARG A 169 11.19 -3.78 -0.06
C ARG A 169 12.58 -4.39 -0.08
N ASP A 170 12.81 -5.42 0.74
CA ASP A 170 14.12 -6.08 0.82
C ASP A 170 14.52 -6.72 -0.51
N ALA A 171 13.56 -7.28 -1.26
CA ALA A 171 13.80 -7.78 -2.61
C ALA A 171 14.20 -6.66 -3.59
N LEU A 172 13.59 -5.47 -3.49
CA LEU A 172 13.93 -4.31 -4.33
C LEU A 172 15.32 -3.76 -3.98
N LEU A 173 15.62 -3.61 -2.68
CA LEU A 173 16.95 -3.17 -2.20
C LEU A 173 18.03 -4.18 -2.59
N GLY A 174 17.76 -5.49 -2.46
CA GLY A 174 18.65 -6.56 -2.89
C GLY A 174 18.90 -6.60 -4.41
N ALA A 175 18.02 -6.02 -5.21
CA ALA A 175 18.20 -5.83 -6.66
C ALA A 175 18.95 -4.53 -7.00
N GLY A 176 19.45 -3.79 -6.00
CA GLY A 176 20.29 -2.62 -6.16
C GLY A 176 19.53 -1.27 -6.17
N ILE A 177 18.22 -1.24 -5.90
CA ILE A 177 17.49 0.03 -5.78
C ILE A 177 17.93 0.73 -4.48
N ALA A 178 18.34 2.00 -4.58
CA ALA A 178 18.86 2.73 -3.44
C ALA A 178 17.78 3.20 -2.46
N GLU A 179 16.59 3.53 -2.95
CA GLU A 179 15.53 4.09 -2.11
C GLU A 179 14.15 3.49 -2.43
N VAL A 180 13.51 2.95 -1.39
CA VAL A 180 12.15 2.38 -1.48
C VAL A 180 11.30 2.97 -0.35
N VAL A 181 10.26 3.71 -0.70
CA VAL A 181 9.25 4.20 0.24
C VAL A 181 8.05 3.26 0.21
N CYS A 182 7.63 2.76 1.38
CA CYS A 182 6.50 1.85 1.50
C CYS A 182 5.24 2.58 1.94
N VAL A 183 4.14 2.41 1.21
CA VAL A 183 2.84 3.01 1.53
C VAL A 183 1.72 1.98 1.42
N ALA A 184 0.71 2.10 2.28
CA ALA A 184 -0.52 1.33 2.20
C ALA A 184 -1.74 2.26 2.28
N ALA A 185 -2.92 1.85 1.77
CA ALA A 185 -4.13 2.67 1.91
C ALA A 185 -4.61 2.74 3.35
N ALA A 186 -4.41 1.68 4.13
CA ALA A 186 -4.75 1.65 5.55
C ALA A 186 -3.77 0.79 6.37
N ALA A 187 -3.62 1.13 7.65
CA ALA A 187 -2.89 0.32 8.64
C ALA A 187 -3.85 -0.21 9.71
N THR A 188 -3.67 -1.47 10.13
CA THR A 188 -4.36 -1.96 11.32
C THR A 188 -3.85 -1.22 12.55
N PRO A 189 -4.73 -0.86 13.50
CA PRO A 189 -4.27 -0.26 14.75
C PRO A 189 -3.35 -1.23 15.48
N ASP A 190 -2.19 -0.74 15.91
CA ASP A 190 -1.32 -1.50 16.81
C ASP A 190 -2.05 -1.82 18.13
N ARG A 191 -1.96 -3.07 18.57
CA ARG A 191 -2.44 -3.47 19.89
C ARG A 191 -1.61 -2.91 21.04
N ALA A 192 -0.46 -2.28 20.77
CA ALA A 192 0.52 -1.90 21.79
C ALA A 192 1.46 -0.74 21.41
N SER A 193 0.99 0.33 20.76
CA SER A 193 1.83 1.55 20.71
C SER A 193 1.01 2.84 20.78
N SER A 194 0.70 3.21 22.03
CA SER A 194 0.54 4.59 22.45
C SER A 194 1.89 5.32 22.32
N THR A 195 1.97 6.32 21.44
CA THR A 195 2.82 7.51 21.59
C THR A 195 4.33 7.40 21.80
N ALA A 196 5.15 6.86 20.87
CA ALA A 196 6.61 7.13 21.03
C ALA A 196 7.51 7.13 19.78
N ALA A 197 7.04 6.96 18.55
CA ALA A 197 7.96 6.74 17.42
C ALA A 197 7.88 7.72 16.23
N VAL A 198 7.32 8.91 16.40
CA VAL A 198 7.20 9.87 15.26
C VAL A 198 8.42 10.81 15.11
N ARG A 199 9.40 10.77 16.02
CA ARG A 199 10.45 11.82 16.10
C ARG A 199 11.85 11.50 15.58
N SER A 200 12.21 10.28 15.18
CA SER A 200 13.65 9.99 14.96
C SER A 200 14.07 9.50 13.57
N GLY A 201 13.17 9.29 12.62
CA GLY A 201 13.53 8.72 11.31
C GLY A 201 13.63 9.69 10.15
N TRP A 202 13.03 10.86 10.22
CA TRP A 202 12.88 11.78 9.07
C TRP A 202 13.85 12.97 9.07
N ALA A 203 14.43 13.30 10.21
CA ALA A 203 15.32 14.47 10.32
C ALA A 203 16.68 14.28 9.65
N SER A 204 17.14 13.05 9.44
CA SER A 204 18.49 12.78 8.93
C SER A 204 18.61 12.78 7.41
N SER A 205 17.50 12.70 6.68
CA SER A 205 17.52 12.69 5.20
C SER A 205 17.40 14.08 4.56
N LEU A 206 16.86 15.06 5.29
CA LEU A 206 16.70 16.44 4.77
C LEU A 206 17.95 17.32 4.98
N ALA A 207 18.89 16.89 5.83
CA ALA A 207 20.10 17.66 6.15
C ALA A 207 21.28 17.45 5.18
N ARG A 208 21.13 16.67 4.12
CA ARG A 208 22.19 16.42 3.12
C ARG A 208 21.90 16.93 1.71
N ALA A 209 20.95 17.85 1.56
CA ALA A 209 20.64 18.49 0.29
C ALA A 209 20.60 20.02 0.47
N SER A 210 21.68 20.58 1.05
CA SER A 210 22.00 22.01 1.00
C SER A 210 23.41 22.17 0.49
#